data_b36afbb14fbbd3fa541a53dfc8112e88
#
_entry.id   b36afbb14fbbd3fa541a53dfc8112e88
#
_cell.length_a   1.000
_cell.length_b   1.000
_cell.length_c   1.000
_cell.angle_alpha   90.00
_cell.angle_beta   90.00
_cell.angle_gamma   90.00
#
_symmetry.space_group_name_H-M   'P 1'
#
loop_
_entity.id
_entity.type
_entity.pdbx_description
1 polymer ?
#
loop_
_entity_poly.entity_id
_entity_poly.type
_entity_poly.pdbx_seq_one_letter_code
_entity_poly.pdbx_strand_id
1 'polypeptide(L)'
;MSSPTLHDVRFIEPEKSRNYLNDDYGAFSWLLTRDHKRIGILYMISISVLFLLGGFFAVMMRIELLTPEGDLLTSDTYNKFFTMHGIVMIFFFLIPSIPAVLGNFILPLQLGAKDLAFPRLNLLSWYLYMIAAVIGLTIMITGGVDTGWTFYTPFSTQYSNTHVFGTTFAAFIVGFSSILTGLNFMVTIHRMRAPGLTWGRLPLFVWAMYATSIVQLLATPVLAITLVMLMVERVLHVGIFDPALGGDPLLYQHMFWFYSHPAVYIMILPAMGVASEVVAAFTRKKIFGYRFVAFSSLAIAFLGFLVWAHHMFVAGISVYSAMIFAFLSYFVAVPSAIKVFNWTATLYKASVSWQTPMLYILGFIGLFTVGGVTGLFLAALGLDVHVTDTYFVVAHFHYIMVGGAVMAYFAGVHYWWPKMTGRMYPEWWARLAALLIFAGFNLTFFPQFLLGYLGMPRRYHAYAPEFQVLNVMSSAGASVLALGYTLPLIYFIWSLKFGRIAGPNPWGAVGLEWTTTSPPPTENFHETPVVSWDAYDYPAMLKAVGETQDV
;
A
#
# COMPACT_ATOMS: atom_id res chain seq x y z
N MET A 1 65.29 30.85 11.59
CA MET A 1 64.14 29.98 11.79
C MET A 1 62.95 30.60 11.04
N SER A 2 62.68 30.12 9.84
CA SER A 2 61.62 30.62 8.97
C SER A 2 60.28 29.97 9.35
N SER A 3 59.26 30.79 9.57
CA SER A 3 57.88 30.34 9.82
C SER A 3 57.38 29.52 8.63
N PRO A 4 56.63 28.42 8.85
CA PRO A 4 55.99 27.71 7.75
C PRO A 4 54.82 28.52 7.22
N THR A 5 54.80 28.69 5.92
CA THR A 5 53.74 29.39 5.16
C THR A 5 52.46 28.55 5.11
N LEU A 6 51.30 29.19 5.29
CA LEU A 6 49.95 28.67 5.35
C LEU A 6 49.42 28.03 4.01
N HIS A 7 50.29 27.49 3.16
CA HIS A 7 49.90 27.03 1.81
C HIS A 7 49.80 25.54 1.58
N ASP A 8 49.91 24.69 2.64
CA ASP A 8 49.82 23.23 2.48
C ASP A 8 48.77 22.54 3.38
N VAL A 9 47.64 23.21 3.65
CA VAL A 9 46.46 22.48 4.13
C VAL A 9 45.74 21.96 2.89
N ARG A 10 46.11 20.75 2.43
CA ARG A 10 45.25 19.95 1.58
C ARG A 10 44.00 19.68 2.41
N PHE A 11 42.89 20.33 2.03
CA PHE A 11 41.56 19.86 2.46
C PHE A 11 41.41 18.44 1.94
N ILE A 12 41.63 17.45 2.80
CA ILE A 12 41.21 16.08 2.57
C ILE A 12 39.69 16.19 2.46
N GLU A 13 39.16 16.12 1.24
CA GLU A 13 37.72 15.93 1.08
C GLU A 13 37.35 14.76 1.96
N PRO A 14 36.34 14.88 2.85
CA PRO A 14 35.94 13.76 3.68
C PRO A 14 35.61 12.61 2.74
N GLU A 15 36.33 11.49 2.91
CA GLU A 15 36.13 10.26 2.16
C GLU A 15 34.62 9.99 2.12
N LYS A 16 34.01 9.99 0.93
CA LYS A 16 32.56 9.81 0.78
C LYS A 16 32.20 8.52 1.51
N SER A 17 31.57 8.63 2.66
CA SER A 17 31.22 7.48 3.49
C SER A 17 30.49 6.46 2.64
N ARG A 18 31.01 5.22 2.60
CA ARG A 18 30.43 4.12 1.83
C ARG A 18 29.02 3.84 2.32
N ASN A 19 28.05 3.81 1.41
CA ASN A 19 26.65 3.53 1.69
C ASN A 19 26.07 2.65 0.59
N TYR A 20 24.87 2.15 0.79
CA TYR A 20 24.22 1.20 -0.12
C TYR A 20 24.04 1.71 -1.58
N LEU A 21 24.07 3.03 -1.83
CA LEU A 21 23.97 3.62 -3.17
C LEU A 21 25.32 3.62 -3.92
N ASN A 22 26.44 3.81 -3.21
CA ASN A 22 27.76 4.00 -3.79
C ASN A 22 28.76 2.88 -3.47
N ASP A 23 28.32 1.78 -2.85
CA ASP A 23 29.17 0.64 -2.51
C ASP A 23 29.65 -0.12 -3.75
N ASP A 24 28.81 -0.21 -4.78
CA ASP A 24 29.14 -0.77 -6.09
C ASP A 24 28.29 -0.11 -7.17
N TYR A 25 28.84 0.00 -8.40
CA TYR A 25 28.22 0.69 -9.53
C TYR A 25 27.94 -0.28 -10.69
N GLY A 26 26.91 0.07 -11.48
CA GLY A 26 26.51 -0.65 -12.66
C GLY A 26 25.19 -1.41 -12.51
N ALA A 27 24.52 -1.65 -13.63
CA ALA A 27 23.20 -2.29 -13.65
C ALA A 27 23.20 -3.68 -13.01
N PHE A 28 24.23 -4.49 -13.25
CA PHE A 28 24.31 -5.85 -12.69
C PHE A 28 24.47 -5.85 -11.17
N SER A 29 25.12 -4.84 -10.57
CA SER A 29 25.23 -4.76 -9.10
C SER A 29 23.87 -4.51 -8.44
N TRP A 30 22.94 -3.86 -9.15
CA TRP A 30 21.57 -3.66 -8.72
C TRP A 30 20.69 -4.89 -8.98
N LEU A 31 20.75 -5.43 -10.20
CA LEU A 31 19.90 -6.56 -10.59
C LEU A 31 20.23 -7.85 -9.82
N LEU A 32 21.46 -8.05 -9.37
CA LEU A 32 21.91 -9.21 -8.61
C LEU A 32 22.12 -8.91 -7.11
N THR A 33 21.64 -7.76 -6.64
CA THR A 33 21.83 -7.30 -5.26
C THR A 33 21.16 -8.23 -4.26
N ARG A 34 21.77 -8.30 -3.06
CA ARG A 34 21.15 -8.94 -1.89
C ARG A 34 20.80 -7.94 -0.81
N ASP A 35 21.20 -6.68 -0.96
CA ASP A 35 20.90 -5.60 -0.02
C ASP A 35 19.40 -5.26 -0.08
N HIS A 36 18.73 -5.41 1.06
CA HIS A 36 17.29 -5.15 1.19
C HIS A 36 16.90 -3.72 0.79
N LYS A 37 17.79 -2.73 0.97
CA LYS A 37 17.55 -1.34 0.61
C LYS A 37 17.49 -1.15 -0.90
N ARG A 38 18.45 -1.74 -1.64
CA ARG A 38 18.44 -1.73 -3.11
C ARG A 38 17.22 -2.46 -3.66
N ILE A 39 16.83 -3.60 -3.07
CA ILE A 39 15.62 -4.34 -3.48
C ILE A 39 14.38 -3.48 -3.22
N GLY A 40 14.29 -2.78 -2.09
CA GLY A 40 13.21 -1.82 -1.82
C GLY A 40 13.12 -0.70 -2.85
N ILE A 41 14.26 -0.15 -3.30
CA ILE A 41 14.31 0.85 -4.38
C ILE A 41 13.89 0.26 -5.74
N LEU A 42 14.32 -0.96 -6.06
CA LEU A 42 13.88 -1.66 -7.28
C LEU A 42 12.37 -1.85 -7.31
N TYR A 43 11.77 -2.27 -6.19
CA TYR A 43 10.32 -2.32 -6.05
C TYR A 43 9.68 -0.92 -6.19
N MET A 44 10.23 0.11 -5.56
CA MET A 44 9.70 1.47 -5.63
C MET A 44 9.63 1.98 -7.07
N ILE A 45 10.68 1.77 -7.86
CA ILE A 45 10.71 2.15 -9.28
C ILE A 45 9.65 1.35 -10.05
N SER A 46 9.63 0.02 -9.89
CA SER A 46 8.73 -0.87 -10.62
C SER A 46 7.25 -0.56 -10.33
N ILE A 47 6.88 -0.41 -9.05
CA ILE A 47 5.49 -0.09 -8.69
C ILE A 47 5.08 1.32 -9.11
N SER A 48 6.01 2.28 -9.14
CA SER A 48 5.70 3.65 -9.58
C SER A 48 5.34 3.70 -11.06
N VAL A 49 6.05 2.94 -11.90
CA VAL A 49 5.72 2.81 -13.32
C VAL A 49 4.34 2.19 -13.51
N LEU A 50 4.04 1.13 -12.77
CA LEU A 50 2.73 0.46 -12.87
C LEU A 50 1.60 1.29 -12.25
N PHE A 51 1.88 2.09 -11.21
CA PHE A 51 0.93 3.07 -10.67
C PHE A 51 0.52 4.12 -11.72
N LEU A 52 1.49 4.67 -12.46
CA LEU A 52 1.21 5.61 -13.55
C LEU A 52 0.38 4.95 -14.66
N LEU A 53 0.69 3.71 -15.01
CA LEU A 53 -0.07 2.96 -16.02
C LEU A 53 -1.51 2.68 -15.57
N GLY A 54 -1.70 2.20 -14.33
CA GLY A 54 -3.03 2.00 -13.76
C GLY A 54 -3.80 3.31 -13.61
N GLY A 55 -3.11 4.41 -13.28
CA GLY A 55 -3.67 5.77 -13.26
C GLY A 55 -4.12 6.26 -14.63
N PHE A 56 -3.34 5.95 -15.68
CA PHE A 56 -3.74 6.24 -17.06
C PHE A 56 -5.09 5.59 -17.41
N PHE A 57 -5.29 4.31 -17.09
CA PHE A 57 -6.60 3.66 -17.33
C PHE A 57 -7.73 4.34 -16.56
N ALA A 58 -7.48 4.75 -15.32
CA ALA A 58 -8.49 5.46 -14.52
C ALA A 58 -8.87 6.81 -15.15
N VAL A 59 -7.89 7.58 -15.62
CA VAL A 59 -8.13 8.87 -16.28
C VAL A 59 -8.94 8.66 -17.57
N MET A 60 -8.60 7.67 -18.38
CA MET A 60 -9.34 7.37 -19.61
C MET A 60 -10.80 6.99 -19.34
N MET A 61 -11.06 6.16 -18.32
CA MET A 61 -12.43 5.85 -17.89
C MET A 61 -13.19 7.10 -17.42
N ARG A 62 -12.51 8.03 -16.71
CA ARG A 62 -13.15 9.26 -16.24
C ARG A 62 -13.42 10.25 -17.36
N ILE A 63 -12.60 10.27 -18.42
CA ILE A 63 -12.86 11.05 -19.63
C ILE A 63 -14.09 10.48 -20.37
N GLU A 64 -14.16 9.15 -20.51
CA GLU A 64 -15.35 8.49 -21.10
C GLU A 64 -16.65 8.88 -20.41
N LEU A 65 -16.63 8.92 -19.08
CA LEU A 65 -17.82 9.26 -18.27
C LEU A 65 -18.08 10.77 -18.14
N LEU A 66 -17.54 11.63 -19.00
CA LEU A 66 -17.93 13.05 -19.09
C LEU A 66 -19.28 13.22 -19.75
N THR A 67 -19.65 12.32 -20.66
CA THR A 67 -20.92 12.31 -21.39
C THR A 67 -21.72 11.05 -21.08
N PRO A 68 -23.06 11.11 -21.05
CA PRO A 68 -23.88 9.96 -20.70
C PRO A 68 -23.79 8.78 -21.67
N GLU A 69 -23.59 9.03 -22.93
CA GLU A 69 -23.61 7.99 -23.98
C GLU A 69 -22.23 7.32 -24.17
N GLY A 70 -21.14 8.00 -23.73
CA GLY A 70 -19.76 7.58 -23.95
C GLY A 70 -19.33 7.79 -25.41
N ASP A 71 -18.28 8.62 -25.61
CA ASP A 71 -17.91 9.06 -26.96
C ASP A 71 -16.47 8.65 -27.35
N LEU A 72 -15.67 8.20 -26.39
CA LEU A 72 -14.24 7.98 -26.58
C LEU A 72 -13.89 6.50 -26.75
N LEU A 73 -14.51 5.64 -25.95
CA LEU A 73 -14.20 4.22 -25.85
C LEU A 73 -15.40 3.36 -26.30
N THR A 74 -15.12 2.26 -26.97
CA THR A 74 -16.14 1.21 -27.12
C THR A 74 -16.37 0.51 -25.78
N SER A 75 -17.55 -0.10 -25.60
CA SER A 75 -17.88 -0.88 -24.39
C SER A 75 -16.83 -1.96 -24.09
N ASP A 76 -16.33 -2.64 -25.12
CA ASP A 76 -15.27 -3.66 -25.00
C ASP A 76 -13.95 -3.05 -24.50
N THR A 77 -13.53 -1.91 -25.05
CA THR A 77 -12.33 -1.21 -24.61
C THR A 77 -12.46 -0.69 -23.17
N TYR A 78 -13.64 -0.15 -22.82
CA TYR A 78 -13.92 0.29 -21.45
C TYR A 78 -13.85 -0.87 -20.46
N ASN A 79 -14.41 -2.04 -20.81
CA ASN A 79 -14.36 -3.25 -19.99
C ASN A 79 -12.90 -3.71 -19.74
N LYS A 80 -12.05 -3.64 -20.75
CA LYS A 80 -10.63 -3.92 -20.62
C LYS A 80 -9.92 -2.90 -19.74
N PHE A 81 -10.26 -1.62 -19.86
CA PHE A 81 -9.63 -0.55 -19.08
C PHE A 81 -9.96 -0.64 -17.59
N PHE A 82 -11.22 -0.85 -17.19
CA PHE A 82 -11.53 -1.00 -15.77
C PHE A 82 -10.94 -2.29 -15.20
N THR A 83 -10.85 -3.36 -16.00
CA THR A 83 -10.24 -4.62 -15.59
C THR A 83 -8.74 -4.45 -15.35
N MET A 84 -8.03 -3.87 -16.32
CA MET A 84 -6.59 -3.64 -16.22
C MET A 84 -6.24 -2.63 -15.14
N HIS A 85 -7.06 -1.57 -14.96
CA HIS A 85 -6.93 -0.67 -13.82
C HIS A 85 -6.97 -1.43 -12.49
N GLY A 86 -8.00 -2.27 -12.30
CA GLY A 86 -8.17 -3.03 -11.07
C GLY A 86 -7.01 -3.99 -10.81
N ILE A 87 -6.59 -4.76 -11.81
CA ILE A 87 -5.49 -5.74 -11.71
C ILE A 87 -4.17 -5.05 -11.36
N VAL A 88 -3.82 -3.98 -12.11
CA VAL A 88 -2.56 -3.26 -11.90
C VAL A 88 -2.54 -2.59 -10.54
N MET A 89 -3.62 -1.90 -10.17
CA MET A 89 -3.67 -1.19 -8.90
C MET A 89 -3.67 -2.12 -7.69
N ILE A 90 -4.32 -3.27 -7.76
CA ILE A 90 -4.41 -4.19 -6.63
C ILE A 90 -3.13 -5.03 -6.51
N PHE A 91 -2.82 -5.82 -7.54
CA PHE A 91 -1.76 -6.82 -7.45
C PHE A 91 -0.35 -6.24 -7.63
N PHE A 92 -0.21 -5.19 -8.42
CA PHE A 92 1.10 -4.64 -8.80
C PHE A 92 1.43 -3.30 -8.14
N PHE A 93 0.47 -2.65 -7.48
CA PHE A 93 0.75 -1.42 -6.75
C PHE A 93 0.37 -1.52 -5.27
N LEU A 94 -0.91 -1.65 -4.91
CA LEU A 94 -1.36 -1.55 -3.51
C LEU A 94 -0.76 -2.63 -2.60
N ILE A 95 -0.84 -3.90 -3.01
CA ILE A 95 -0.32 -5.02 -2.20
C ILE A 95 1.20 -4.88 -1.96
N PRO A 96 2.06 -4.62 -2.98
CA PRO A 96 3.49 -4.51 -2.77
C PRO A 96 3.96 -3.14 -2.26
N SER A 97 3.17 -2.06 -2.37
CA SER A 97 3.62 -0.67 -2.15
C SER A 97 4.33 -0.47 -0.81
N ILE A 98 3.66 -0.68 0.29
CA ILE A 98 4.26 -0.47 1.61
C ILE A 98 5.11 -1.68 2.03
N PRO A 99 4.65 -2.94 1.93
CA PRO A 99 5.47 -4.07 2.33
C PRO A 99 6.77 -4.20 1.53
N ALA A 100 6.68 -4.25 0.20
CA ALA A 100 7.85 -4.53 -0.61
C ALA A 100 8.77 -3.31 -0.82
N VAL A 101 8.29 -2.08 -0.65
CA VAL A 101 9.12 -0.86 -0.72
C VAL A 101 9.57 -0.44 0.66
N LEU A 102 8.64 0.07 1.47
CA LEU A 102 8.97 0.63 2.79
C LEU A 102 9.36 -0.47 3.79
N GLY A 103 8.65 -1.59 3.77
CA GLY A 103 8.96 -2.74 4.60
C GLY A 103 10.36 -3.29 4.32
N ASN A 104 10.70 -3.52 3.05
CA ASN A 104 12.06 -3.95 2.70
C ASN A 104 13.12 -2.96 3.17
N PHE A 105 12.91 -1.67 2.95
CA PHE A 105 13.92 -0.68 3.30
C PHE A 105 14.02 -0.45 4.81
N ILE A 106 12.91 -0.30 5.50
CA ILE A 106 12.84 0.25 6.86
C ILE A 106 12.81 -0.83 7.94
N LEU A 107 12.16 -1.98 7.70
CA LEU A 107 11.99 -3.01 8.74
C LEU A 107 13.32 -3.49 9.35
N PRO A 108 14.37 -3.83 8.57
CA PRO A 108 15.66 -4.21 9.15
C PRO A 108 16.31 -3.07 9.94
N LEU A 109 16.18 -1.82 9.48
CA LEU A 109 16.69 -0.66 10.19
C LEU A 109 15.97 -0.47 11.54
N GLN A 110 14.65 -0.59 11.58
CA GLN A 110 13.87 -0.50 12.83
C GLN A 110 14.12 -1.66 13.79
N LEU A 111 14.55 -2.81 13.27
CA LEU A 111 14.91 -3.97 14.09
C LEU A 111 16.36 -3.95 14.56
N GLY A 112 17.20 -3.05 14.06
CA GLY A 112 18.64 -3.07 14.30
C GLY A 112 19.35 -4.23 13.62
N ALA A 113 18.74 -4.81 12.59
CA ALA A 113 19.24 -5.93 11.82
C ALA A 113 20.13 -5.46 10.65
N LYS A 114 21.15 -6.27 10.30
CA LYS A 114 22.03 -5.97 9.16
C LYS A 114 21.33 -6.13 7.80
N ASP A 115 20.39 -7.08 7.69
CA ASP A 115 19.60 -7.37 6.50
C ASP A 115 18.34 -8.15 6.90
N LEU A 116 17.51 -8.56 5.93
CA LEU A 116 16.45 -9.54 6.09
C LEU A 116 17.04 -10.96 6.30
N ALA A 117 16.25 -11.86 6.90
CA ALA A 117 16.68 -13.21 7.21
C ALA A 117 17.12 -14.02 5.98
N PHE A 118 16.46 -13.80 4.84
CA PHE A 118 16.70 -14.52 3.58
C PHE A 118 16.93 -13.56 2.42
N PRO A 119 18.13 -12.95 2.26
CA PRO A 119 18.37 -11.95 1.22
C PRO A 119 18.20 -12.47 -0.21
N ARG A 120 18.53 -13.76 -0.45
CA ARG A 120 18.32 -14.40 -1.77
C ARG A 120 16.84 -14.58 -2.11
N LEU A 121 16.02 -14.95 -1.14
CA LEU A 121 14.57 -15.06 -1.33
C LEU A 121 13.93 -13.68 -1.52
N ASN A 122 14.49 -12.65 -0.90
CA ASN A 122 14.06 -11.27 -1.11
C ASN A 122 14.27 -10.83 -2.58
N LEU A 123 15.45 -11.10 -3.14
CA LEU A 123 15.71 -10.83 -4.54
C LEU A 123 14.82 -11.67 -5.47
N LEU A 124 14.61 -12.96 -5.15
CA LEU A 124 13.71 -13.84 -5.91
C LEU A 124 12.27 -13.29 -5.89
N SER A 125 11.80 -12.71 -4.78
CA SER A 125 10.45 -12.11 -4.73
C SER A 125 10.31 -10.97 -5.74
N TRP A 126 11.34 -10.13 -5.90
CA TRP A 126 11.33 -9.07 -6.91
C TRP A 126 11.38 -9.64 -8.34
N TYR A 127 12.15 -10.69 -8.60
CA TYR A 127 12.16 -11.33 -9.91
C TYR A 127 10.79 -11.91 -10.30
N LEU A 128 10.12 -12.59 -9.37
CA LEU A 128 8.76 -13.11 -9.60
C LEU A 128 7.77 -11.98 -9.88
N TYR A 129 7.86 -10.88 -9.13
CA TYR A 129 7.06 -9.68 -9.38
C TYR A 129 7.31 -9.12 -10.79
N MET A 130 8.57 -9.01 -11.23
CA MET A 130 8.92 -8.52 -12.56
C MET A 130 8.46 -9.45 -13.68
N ILE A 131 8.58 -10.76 -13.49
CA ILE A 131 8.06 -11.75 -14.46
C ILE A 131 6.55 -11.57 -14.62
N ALA A 132 5.81 -11.50 -13.52
CA ALA A 132 4.37 -11.27 -13.56
C ALA A 132 4.01 -9.93 -14.22
N ALA A 133 4.77 -8.86 -13.94
CA ALA A 133 4.57 -7.55 -14.55
C ALA A 133 4.80 -7.58 -16.07
N VAL A 134 5.84 -8.26 -16.54
CA VAL A 134 6.13 -8.43 -17.99
C VAL A 134 5.00 -9.20 -18.67
N ILE A 135 4.52 -10.30 -18.07
CA ILE A 135 3.35 -11.04 -18.58
C ILE A 135 2.14 -10.10 -18.66
N GLY A 136 1.83 -9.36 -17.61
CA GLY A 136 0.72 -8.42 -17.58
C GLY A 136 0.82 -7.32 -18.65
N LEU A 137 2.01 -6.75 -18.86
CA LEU A 137 2.27 -5.76 -19.91
C LEU A 137 2.10 -6.37 -21.31
N THR A 138 2.59 -7.59 -21.52
CA THR A 138 2.40 -8.30 -22.78
C THR A 138 0.93 -8.50 -23.09
N ILE A 139 0.14 -8.93 -22.11
CA ILE A 139 -1.31 -9.12 -22.25
C ILE A 139 -2.00 -7.80 -22.60
N MET A 140 -1.62 -6.71 -21.95
CA MET A 140 -2.16 -5.38 -22.28
C MET A 140 -1.97 -5.00 -23.75
N ILE A 141 -0.77 -5.21 -24.27
CA ILE A 141 -0.39 -4.86 -25.65
C ILE A 141 -1.09 -5.79 -26.66
N THR A 142 -1.33 -7.04 -26.30
CA THR A 142 -1.89 -8.06 -27.20
C THR A 142 -3.42 -8.16 -27.17
N GLY A 143 -4.12 -7.28 -26.43
CA GLY A 143 -5.58 -7.21 -26.48
C GLY A 143 -6.29 -7.10 -25.12
N GLY A 144 -5.59 -7.24 -24.01
CA GLY A 144 -6.13 -7.05 -22.67
C GLY A 144 -7.02 -8.19 -22.16
N VAL A 145 -7.73 -7.93 -21.06
CA VAL A 145 -8.70 -8.81 -20.41
C VAL A 145 -9.91 -8.02 -19.94
N ASP A 146 -11.11 -8.59 -20.03
CA ASP A 146 -12.40 -7.90 -19.82
C ASP A 146 -13.23 -8.42 -18.63
N THR A 147 -12.70 -9.38 -17.86
CA THR A 147 -13.45 -10.10 -16.82
C THR A 147 -13.70 -9.34 -15.52
N GLY A 148 -13.14 -8.15 -15.38
CA GLY A 148 -12.93 -7.54 -14.07
C GLY A 148 -11.77 -8.23 -13.32
N TRP A 149 -11.24 -7.54 -12.31
CA TRP A 149 -10.11 -8.05 -11.51
C TRP A 149 -10.46 -9.25 -10.63
N THR A 150 -11.75 -9.55 -10.47
CA THR A 150 -12.26 -10.67 -9.67
C THR A 150 -12.36 -11.98 -10.45
N PHE A 151 -12.26 -11.94 -11.77
CA PHE A 151 -12.32 -13.12 -12.66
C PHE A 151 -13.53 -14.03 -12.41
N TYR A 152 -14.73 -13.49 -12.16
CA TYR A 152 -15.89 -14.31 -11.83
C TYR A 152 -16.25 -15.31 -12.92
N THR A 153 -16.49 -16.53 -12.48
CA THR A 153 -17.01 -17.65 -13.29
C THR A 153 -18.56 -17.59 -13.34
N PRO A 154 -19.20 -18.08 -14.38
CA PRO A 154 -18.63 -18.75 -15.57
C PRO A 154 -18.11 -17.81 -16.67
N PHE A 155 -18.24 -16.47 -16.51
CA PHE A 155 -17.81 -15.53 -17.56
C PHE A 155 -16.33 -15.72 -17.93
N SER A 156 -15.45 -15.79 -16.93
CA SER A 156 -14.00 -15.94 -17.13
C SER A 156 -13.58 -17.31 -17.66
N THR A 157 -14.37 -18.36 -17.43
CA THR A 157 -14.04 -19.71 -17.87
C THR A 157 -14.60 -20.05 -19.26
N GLN A 158 -15.82 -19.56 -19.60
CA GLN A 158 -16.54 -19.96 -20.81
C GLN A 158 -16.77 -18.82 -21.81
N TYR A 159 -17.15 -17.62 -21.33
CA TYR A 159 -17.69 -16.59 -22.23
C TYR A 159 -16.68 -15.53 -22.65
N SER A 160 -15.66 -15.24 -21.86
CA SER A 160 -14.60 -14.31 -22.25
C SER A 160 -13.63 -14.98 -23.26
N ASN A 161 -13.43 -14.33 -24.39
CA ASN A 161 -12.43 -14.72 -25.40
C ASN A 161 -11.11 -13.96 -25.26
N THR A 162 -10.92 -13.23 -24.15
CA THR A 162 -9.74 -12.41 -23.88
C THR A 162 -8.63 -13.21 -23.15
N HIS A 163 -7.52 -12.55 -22.81
CA HIS A 163 -6.33 -13.20 -22.24
C HIS A 163 -6.47 -13.59 -20.75
N VAL A 164 -7.58 -14.23 -20.37
CA VAL A 164 -7.87 -14.61 -18.98
C VAL A 164 -6.78 -15.53 -18.41
N PHE A 165 -6.39 -16.57 -19.12
CA PHE A 165 -5.37 -17.53 -18.66
C PHE A 165 -4.04 -16.84 -18.31
N GLY A 166 -3.50 -16.03 -19.22
CA GLY A 166 -2.24 -15.34 -18.98
C GLY A 166 -2.32 -14.35 -17.81
N THR A 167 -3.47 -13.67 -17.66
CA THR A 167 -3.68 -12.71 -16.57
C THR A 167 -3.78 -13.39 -15.21
N THR A 168 -4.53 -14.49 -15.11
CA THR A 168 -4.62 -15.28 -13.87
C THR A 168 -3.29 -15.95 -13.53
N PHE A 169 -2.52 -16.36 -14.53
CA PHE A 169 -1.16 -16.88 -14.33
C PHE A 169 -0.19 -15.81 -13.83
N ALA A 170 -0.28 -14.57 -14.34
CA ALA A 170 0.50 -13.45 -13.79
C ALA A 170 0.13 -13.16 -12.31
N ALA A 171 -1.17 -13.16 -11.99
CA ALA A 171 -1.65 -12.99 -10.63
C ALA A 171 -1.19 -14.14 -9.71
N PHE A 172 -1.15 -15.37 -10.21
CA PHE A 172 -0.61 -16.54 -9.51
C PHE A 172 0.88 -16.37 -9.19
N ILE A 173 1.70 -15.95 -10.16
CA ILE A 173 3.14 -15.73 -9.94
C ILE A 173 3.39 -14.61 -8.93
N VAL A 174 2.69 -13.47 -9.03
CA VAL A 174 2.89 -12.36 -8.08
C VAL A 174 2.46 -12.74 -6.65
N GLY A 175 1.54 -13.70 -6.51
CA GLY A 175 1.20 -14.29 -5.22
C GLY A 175 2.41 -14.91 -4.50
N PHE A 176 3.28 -15.62 -5.20
CA PHE A 176 4.51 -16.16 -4.61
C PHE A 176 5.48 -15.06 -4.16
N SER A 177 5.59 -13.95 -4.90
CA SER A 177 6.35 -12.78 -4.46
C SER A 177 5.86 -12.29 -3.09
N SER A 178 4.55 -12.21 -2.90
CA SER A 178 3.93 -11.81 -1.62
C SER A 178 4.22 -12.82 -0.49
N ILE A 179 4.10 -14.12 -0.74
CA ILE A 179 4.41 -15.18 0.24
C ILE A 179 5.87 -15.10 0.68
N LEU A 180 6.82 -14.98 -0.25
CA LEU A 180 8.25 -14.90 0.07
C LEU A 180 8.57 -13.65 0.89
N THR A 181 7.94 -12.52 0.61
CA THR A 181 8.07 -11.28 1.38
C THR A 181 7.55 -11.46 2.81
N GLY A 182 6.33 -12.01 2.98
CA GLY A 182 5.75 -12.28 4.30
C GLY A 182 6.58 -13.24 5.15
N LEU A 183 7.05 -14.33 4.54
CA LEU A 183 7.94 -15.30 5.21
C LEU A 183 9.23 -14.63 5.70
N ASN A 184 9.86 -13.84 4.85
CA ASN A 184 11.11 -13.17 5.15
C ASN A 184 10.95 -12.19 6.32
N PHE A 185 9.90 -11.36 6.29
CA PHE A 185 9.63 -10.41 7.37
C PHE A 185 9.31 -11.11 8.69
N MET A 186 8.51 -12.16 8.66
CA MET A 186 8.18 -12.91 9.87
C MET A 186 9.44 -13.49 10.53
N VAL A 187 10.30 -14.15 9.77
CA VAL A 187 11.55 -14.73 10.30
C VAL A 187 12.49 -13.63 10.79
N THR A 188 12.61 -12.52 10.05
CA THR A 188 13.46 -11.38 10.45
C THR A 188 13.00 -10.80 11.79
N ILE A 189 11.68 -10.57 11.96
CA ILE A 189 11.12 -10.05 13.21
C ILE A 189 11.34 -11.01 14.38
N HIS A 190 11.25 -12.33 14.15
CA HIS A 190 11.45 -13.31 15.22
C HIS A 190 12.91 -13.49 15.61
N ARG A 191 13.83 -13.47 14.64
CA ARG A 191 15.21 -13.95 14.83
C ARG A 191 16.27 -12.85 14.84
N MET A 192 15.99 -11.66 14.29
CA MET A 192 17.03 -10.67 14.01
C MET A 192 16.83 -9.34 14.74
N ARG A 193 15.98 -9.30 15.76
CA ARG A 193 15.83 -8.11 16.61
C ARG A 193 17.13 -7.81 17.37
N ALA A 194 17.48 -6.53 17.44
CA ALA A 194 18.60 -6.05 18.25
C ALA A 194 18.43 -6.47 19.73
N PRO A 195 19.53 -6.68 20.47
CA PRO A 195 19.47 -6.94 21.90
C PRO A 195 18.65 -5.87 22.64
N GLY A 196 17.76 -6.31 23.52
CA GLY A 196 16.87 -5.44 24.28
C GLY A 196 15.60 -4.99 23.54
N LEU A 197 15.49 -5.21 22.23
CA LEU A 197 14.28 -4.91 21.44
C LEU A 197 13.24 -6.02 21.62
N THR A 198 12.54 -5.99 22.73
CA THR A 198 11.47 -6.94 23.06
C THR A 198 10.18 -6.62 22.30
N TRP A 199 9.21 -7.52 22.30
CA TRP A 199 7.90 -7.30 21.66
C TRP A 199 7.21 -6.01 22.14
N GLY A 200 7.30 -5.67 23.42
CA GLY A 200 6.74 -4.46 23.99
C GLY A 200 7.47 -3.16 23.61
N ARG A 201 8.62 -3.25 22.95
CA ARG A 201 9.44 -2.13 22.48
C ARG A 201 9.46 -1.97 20.96
N LEU A 202 8.80 -2.87 20.22
CA LEU A 202 8.76 -2.80 18.75
C LEU A 202 8.04 -1.53 18.29
N PRO A 203 8.52 -0.87 17.21
CA PRO A 203 7.76 0.15 16.50
C PRO A 203 6.41 -0.39 16.00
N LEU A 204 5.39 0.46 15.95
CA LEU A 204 4.06 0.05 15.49
C LEU A 204 4.02 -0.30 14.00
N PHE A 205 4.93 0.24 13.21
CA PHE A 205 5.12 -0.19 11.83
C PHE A 205 5.57 -1.67 11.78
N VAL A 206 6.47 -2.09 12.64
CA VAL A 206 6.90 -3.51 12.72
C VAL A 206 5.74 -4.42 13.15
N TRP A 207 4.89 -4.00 14.10
CA TRP A 207 3.68 -4.74 14.47
C TRP A 207 2.70 -4.87 13.30
N ALA A 208 2.51 -3.79 12.53
CA ALA A 208 1.67 -3.80 11.34
C ALA A 208 2.23 -4.72 10.27
N MET A 209 3.54 -4.69 10.02
CA MET A 209 4.21 -5.59 9.07
C MET A 209 4.14 -7.05 9.51
N TYR A 210 4.24 -7.32 10.82
CA TYR A 210 4.08 -8.66 11.37
C TYR A 210 2.66 -9.21 11.12
N ALA A 211 1.64 -8.43 11.45
CA ALA A 211 0.24 -8.79 11.19
C ALA A 211 -0.02 -9.00 9.68
N THR A 212 0.52 -8.14 8.82
CA THR A 212 0.44 -8.26 7.37
C THR A 212 1.09 -9.55 6.87
N SER A 213 2.26 -9.90 7.39
CA SER A 213 2.99 -11.13 7.02
C SER A 213 2.20 -12.38 7.36
N ILE A 214 1.49 -12.41 8.49
CA ILE A 214 0.58 -13.51 8.85
C ILE A 214 -0.49 -13.67 7.77
N VAL A 215 -1.12 -12.56 7.37
CA VAL A 215 -2.18 -12.59 6.35
C VAL A 215 -1.63 -13.04 5.00
N GLN A 216 -0.46 -12.53 4.58
CA GLN A 216 0.18 -12.94 3.32
C GLN A 216 0.45 -14.44 3.26
N LEU A 217 0.95 -15.03 4.34
CA LEU A 217 1.28 -16.45 4.40
C LEU A 217 0.05 -17.37 4.42
N LEU A 218 -1.03 -16.96 5.06
CA LEU A 218 -2.22 -17.79 5.23
C LEU A 218 -3.24 -17.62 4.09
N ALA A 219 -3.43 -16.39 3.60
CA ALA A 219 -4.46 -16.10 2.59
C ALA A 219 -3.98 -16.36 1.15
N THR A 220 -2.74 -15.98 0.82
CA THR A 220 -2.27 -16.02 -0.58
C THR A 220 -2.23 -17.43 -1.18
N PRO A 221 -1.95 -18.53 -0.46
CA PRO A 221 -2.08 -19.88 -0.98
C PRO A 221 -3.50 -20.22 -1.47
N VAL A 222 -4.53 -19.68 -0.82
CA VAL A 222 -5.93 -19.90 -1.25
C VAL A 222 -6.20 -19.25 -2.60
N LEU A 223 -5.70 -18.02 -2.83
CA LEU A 223 -5.77 -17.41 -4.15
C LEU A 223 -5.05 -18.27 -5.20
N ALA A 224 -3.86 -18.75 -4.90
CA ALA A 224 -3.08 -19.58 -5.82
C ALA A 224 -3.88 -20.82 -6.26
N ILE A 225 -4.49 -21.53 -5.33
CA ILE A 225 -5.34 -22.69 -5.64
C ILE A 225 -6.55 -22.27 -6.46
N THR A 226 -7.25 -21.19 -6.09
CA THR A 226 -8.42 -20.67 -6.80
C THR A 226 -8.11 -20.36 -8.27
N LEU A 227 -6.99 -19.67 -8.51
CA LEU A 227 -6.59 -19.32 -9.87
C LEU A 227 -6.15 -20.54 -10.68
N VAL A 228 -5.47 -21.52 -10.06
CA VAL A 228 -5.13 -22.79 -10.73
C VAL A 228 -6.40 -23.53 -11.13
N MET A 229 -7.39 -23.67 -10.24
CA MET A 229 -8.65 -24.32 -10.56
C MET A 229 -9.39 -23.62 -11.72
N LEU A 230 -9.41 -22.28 -11.73
CA LEU A 230 -9.96 -21.51 -12.86
C LEU A 230 -9.22 -21.78 -14.18
N MET A 231 -7.89 -21.78 -14.16
CA MET A 231 -7.09 -22.08 -15.33
C MET A 231 -7.31 -23.52 -15.84
N VAL A 232 -7.41 -24.48 -14.93
CA VAL A 232 -7.71 -25.89 -15.25
C VAL A 232 -9.08 -26.02 -15.90
N GLU A 233 -10.12 -25.42 -15.32
CA GLU A 233 -11.46 -25.43 -15.91
C GLU A 233 -11.47 -24.84 -17.31
N ARG A 234 -10.83 -23.67 -17.50
CA ARG A 234 -10.79 -22.98 -18.78
C ARG A 234 -10.07 -23.77 -19.88
N VAL A 235 -9.01 -24.52 -19.55
CA VAL A 235 -8.21 -25.26 -20.53
C VAL A 235 -8.74 -26.68 -20.77
N LEU A 236 -9.18 -27.35 -19.71
CA LEU A 236 -9.60 -28.76 -19.77
C LEU A 236 -11.12 -28.93 -19.86
N HIS A 237 -11.90 -27.84 -19.76
CA HIS A 237 -13.36 -27.85 -19.78
C HIS A 237 -13.98 -28.82 -18.78
N VAL A 238 -13.42 -28.88 -17.56
CA VAL A 238 -13.93 -29.66 -16.44
C VAL A 238 -14.87 -28.79 -15.59
N GLY A 239 -15.95 -29.36 -15.10
CA GLY A 239 -16.96 -28.64 -14.32
C GLY A 239 -16.57 -28.46 -12.85
N ILE A 240 -15.75 -27.45 -12.54
CA ILE A 240 -15.43 -27.07 -11.17
C ILE A 240 -16.35 -25.94 -10.72
N PHE A 241 -16.50 -24.92 -11.53
CA PHE A 241 -17.25 -23.70 -11.24
C PHE A 241 -18.40 -23.43 -12.23
N ASP A 242 -18.33 -24.00 -13.43
CA ASP A 242 -19.36 -23.80 -14.45
C ASP A 242 -20.58 -24.70 -14.21
N PRO A 243 -21.79 -24.12 -13.95
CA PRO A 243 -23.00 -24.89 -13.71
C PRO A 243 -23.41 -25.76 -14.93
N ALA A 244 -23.08 -25.35 -16.15
CA ALA A 244 -23.38 -26.14 -17.35
C ALA A 244 -22.63 -27.49 -17.37
N LEU A 245 -21.52 -27.59 -16.66
CA LEU A 245 -20.69 -28.77 -16.53
C LEU A 245 -20.81 -29.43 -15.15
N GLY A 246 -21.79 -29.01 -14.32
CA GLY A 246 -21.99 -29.54 -12.96
C GLY A 246 -21.17 -28.84 -11.87
N GLY A 247 -20.52 -27.74 -12.17
CA GLY A 247 -19.76 -26.93 -11.21
C GLY A 247 -20.61 -25.92 -10.44
N ASP A 248 -19.98 -25.18 -9.52
CA ASP A 248 -20.64 -24.18 -8.69
C ASP A 248 -19.88 -22.84 -8.70
N PRO A 249 -20.43 -21.78 -9.32
CA PRO A 249 -19.82 -20.45 -9.36
C PRO A 249 -19.74 -19.80 -7.96
N LEU A 250 -20.61 -20.20 -7.02
CA LEU A 250 -20.58 -19.73 -5.64
C LEU A 250 -19.32 -20.22 -4.91
N LEU A 251 -18.90 -21.47 -5.19
CA LEU A 251 -17.62 -22.00 -4.70
C LEU A 251 -16.44 -21.13 -5.12
N TYR A 252 -16.40 -20.68 -6.41
CA TYR A 252 -15.37 -19.74 -6.86
C TYR A 252 -15.36 -18.46 -6.02
N GLN A 253 -16.52 -17.85 -5.82
CA GLN A 253 -16.63 -16.61 -5.06
C GLN A 253 -16.18 -16.77 -3.60
N HIS A 254 -16.54 -17.86 -2.93
CA HIS A 254 -16.07 -18.16 -1.59
C HIS A 254 -14.55 -18.29 -1.52
N MET A 255 -13.94 -19.06 -2.41
CA MET A 255 -12.48 -19.23 -2.46
C MET A 255 -11.75 -17.93 -2.79
N PHE A 256 -12.27 -17.19 -3.76
CA PHE A 256 -11.67 -15.90 -4.17
C PHE A 256 -11.72 -14.87 -3.04
N TRP A 257 -12.85 -14.69 -2.38
CA TRP A 257 -13.02 -13.70 -1.32
C TRP A 257 -12.38 -14.12 -0.01
N PHE A 258 -12.22 -15.41 0.26
CA PHE A 258 -11.44 -15.89 1.40
C PHE A 258 -9.98 -15.38 1.35
N TYR A 259 -9.45 -15.14 0.15
CA TYR A 259 -8.20 -14.40 -0.03
C TYR A 259 -8.43 -12.90 -0.12
N SER A 260 -9.34 -12.46 -1.01
CA SER A 260 -9.36 -11.06 -1.46
C SER A 260 -9.86 -10.10 -0.38
N HIS A 261 -10.62 -10.56 0.61
CA HIS A 261 -10.89 -9.73 1.78
C HIS A 261 -9.67 -9.62 2.71
N PRO A 262 -8.98 -10.69 3.16
CA PRO A 262 -7.68 -10.55 3.82
C PRO A 262 -6.68 -9.71 3.02
N ALA A 263 -6.70 -9.76 1.69
CA ALA A 263 -5.82 -8.94 0.85
C ALA A 263 -6.03 -7.44 1.05
N VAL A 264 -7.25 -6.95 1.28
CA VAL A 264 -7.47 -5.53 1.60
C VAL A 264 -6.82 -5.14 2.93
N TYR A 265 -6.69 -6.09 3.86
CA TYR A 265 -5.93 -5.85 5.11
C TYR A 265 -4.41 -5.93 4.88
N ILE A 266 -3.91 -6.71 3.93
CA ILE A 266 -2.50 -6.61 3.48
C ILE A 266 -2.18 -5.20 2.98
N MET A 267 -3.14 -4.52 2.34
CA MET A 267 -2.96 -3.15 1.83
C MET A 267 -3.01 -2.10 2.94
N ILE A 268 -3.96 -2.20 3.89
CA ILE A 268 -4.22 -1.12 4.85
C ILE A 268 -3.45 -1.25 6.17
N LEU A 269 -3.14 -2.45 6.66
CA LEU A 269 -2.39 -2.62 7.91
C LEU A 269 -1.02 -1.95 7.89
N PRO A 270 -0.18 -2.12 6.84
CA PRO A 270 1.09 -1.40 6.74
C PRO A 270 0.93 0.12 6.74
N ALA A 271 -0.12 0.63 6.08
CA ALA A 271 -0.47 2.05 6.07
C ALA A 271 -0.78 2.58 7.48
N MET A 272 -1.51 1.81 8.28
CA MET A 272 -1.76 2.12 9.69
C MET A 272 -0.46 2.14 10.53
N GLY A 273 0.51 1.30 10.16
CA GLY A 273 1.85 1.32 10.74
C GLY A 273 2.58 2.62 10.44
N VAL A 274 2.62 3.02 9.16
CA VAL A 274 3.21 4.31 8.73
C VAL A 274 2.55 5.49 9.46
N ALA A 275 1.22 5.48 9.57
CA ALA A 275 0.49 6.53 10.28
C ALA A 275 0.96 6.67 11.73
N SER A 276 1.17 5.56 12.42
CA SER A 276 1.66 5.57 13.81
C SER A 276 3.07 6.17 13.93
N GLU A 277 4.00 5.81 13.02
CA GLU A 277 5.36 6.37 13.02
C GLU A 277 5.35 7.88 12.78
N VAL A 278 4.60 8.34 11.78
CA VAL A 278 4.53 9.76 11.42
C VAL A 278 3.83 10.56 12.53
N VAL A 279 2.71 10.08 13.07
CA VAL A 279 2.03 10.76 14.20
C VAL A 279 2.98 10.92 15.38
N ALA A 280 3.69 9.85 15.78
CA ALA A 280 4.66 9.93 16.88
C ALA A 280 5.77 10.95 16.60
N ALA A 281 6.36 10.91 15.39
CA ALA A 281 7.48 11.78 15.01
C ALA A 281 7.08 13.27 15.00
N PHE A 282 5.95 13.60 14.40
CA PHE A 282 5.52 14.99 14.18
C PHE A 282 4.72 15.59 15.33
N THR A 283 4.39 14.79 16.35
CA THR A 283 3.88 15.26 17.64
C THR A 283 4.92 15.21 18.76
N ARG A 284 6.03 14.51 18.55
CA ARG A 284 7.05 14.19 19.57
C ARG A 284 6.45 13.57 20.82
N LYS A 285 5.44 12.72 20.63
CA LYS A 285 4.72 12.06 21.74
C LYS A 285 4.74 10.55 21.57
N LYS A 286 4.74 9.86 22.71
CA LYS A 286 4.43 8.44 22.76
C LYS A 286 3.00 8.22 22.26
N ILE A 287 2.80 7.23 21.37
CA ILE A 287 1.46 6.89 20.88
C ILE A 287 0.57 6.51 22.06
N PHE A 288 -0.55 7.21 22.19
CA PHE A 288 -1.56 6.91 23.22
C PHE A 288 -2.07 5.48 23.03
N GLY A 289 -2.11 4.72 24.12
CA GLY A 289 -2.58 3.33 24.06
C GLY A 289 -1.73 2.40 23.17
N TYR A 290 -0.41 2.54 23.13
CA TYR A 290 0.52 1.76 22.30
C TYR A 290 0.15 0.27 22.23
N ARG A 291 -0.12 -0.40 23.35
CA ARG A 291 -0.46 -1.82 23.38
C ARG A 291 -1.77 -2.11 22.64
N PHE A 292 -2.78 -1.26 22.80
CA PHE A 292 -4.06 -1.40 22.10
C PHE A 292 -3.87 -1.25 20.59
N VAL A 293 -3.03 -0.29 20.14
CA VAL A 293 -2.72 -0.09 18.71
C VAL A 293 -1.93 -1.28 18.15
N ALA A 294 -0.99 -1.84 18.90
CA ALA A 294 -0.23 -3.01 18.50
C ALA A 294 -1.14 -4.24 18.34
N PHE A 295 -1.90 -4.59 19.38
CA PHE A 295 -2.78 -5.77 19.35
C PHE A 295 -3.97 -5.61 18.40
N SER A 296 -4.46 -4.38 18.15
CA SER A 296 -5.49 -4.15 17.13
C SER A 296 -5.01 -4.55 15.72
N SER A 297 -3.71 -4.50 15.42
CA SER A 297 -3.19 -5.00 14.14
C SER A 297 -3.39 -6.51 13.99
N LEU A 298 -3.11 -7.27 15.05
CA LEU A 298 -3.35 -8.71 15.08
C LEU A 298 -4.85 -9.05 15.06
N ALA A 299 -5.66 -8.27 15.78
CA ALA A 299 -7.11 -8.45 15.79
C ALA A 299 -7.73 -8.21 14.40
N ILE A 300 -7.29 -7.17 13.67
CA ILE A 300 -7.71 -6.93 12.28
C ILE A 300 -7.29 -8.10 11.39
N ALA A 301 -6.04 -8.57 11.50
CA ALA A 301 -5.57 -9.70 10.72
C ALA A 301 -6.41 -10.96 10.95
N PHE A 302 -6.73 -11.27 12.20
CA PHE A 302 -7.56 -12.43 12.56
C PHE A 302 -9.01 -12.27 12.07
N LEU A 303 -9.68 -11.16 12.42
CA LEU A 303 -11.07 -10.91 12.03
C LEU A 303 -11.23 -10.85 10.51
N GLY A 304 -10.22 -10.36 9.79
CA GLY A 304 -10.23 -10.32 8.34
C GLY A 304 -10.46 -11.67 7.65
N PHE A 305 -10.10 -12.78 8.30
CA PHE A 305 -10.40 -14.13 7.80
C PHE A 305 -11.84 -14.61 8.04
N LEU A 306 -12.62 -13.88 8.85
CA LEU A 306 -13.96 -14.31 9.27
C LEU A 306 -15.10 -13.56 8.56
N VAL A 307 -14.79 -12.60 7.66
CA VAL A 307 -15.79 -11.64 7.15
C VAL A 307 -15.93 -11.63 5.62
N TRP A 308 -15.25 -12.50 4.90
CA TRP A 308 -15.13 -12.45 3.43
C TRP A 308 -16.46 -12.45 2.67
N ALA A 309 -17.49 -13.14 3.17
CA ALA A 309 -18.73 -13.31 2.41
C ALA A 309 -19.68 -12.09 2.48
N HIS A 310 -19.30 -10.99 3.12
CA HIS A 310 -20.00 -9.73 2.92
C HIS A 310 -19.87 -9.21 1.46
N HIS A 311 -18.89 -9.69 0.70
CA HIS A 311 -18.80 -9.47 -0.75
C HIS A 311 -19.81 -10.31 -1.57
N MET A 312 -20.61 -11.14 -0.91
CA MET A 312 -21.45 -12.15 -1.56
C MET A 312 -22.92 -12.08 -1.11
N PHE A 313 -23.37 -10.98 -0.50
CA PHE A 313 -24.73 -10.87 0.04
C PHE A 313 -25.81 -11.08 -1.01
N VAL A 314 -25.58 -10.73 -2.27
CA VAL A 314 -26.49 -10.95 -3.39
C VAL A 314 -26.05 -12.07 -4.33
N ALA A 315 -25.05 -12.87 -3.95
CA ALA A 315 -24.54 -13.97 -4.77
C ALA A 315 -25.36 -15.27 -4.65
N GLY A 316 -26.36 -15.31 -3.79
CA GLY A 316 -27.19 -16.51 -3.55
C GLY A 316 -26.77 -17.32 -2.32
N ILE A 317 -25.97 -16.77 -1.41
CA ILE A 317 -25.73 -17.41 -0.10
C ILE A 317 -27.01 -17.41 0.75
N SER A 318 -27.10 -18.34 1.71
CA SER A 318 -28.28 -18.40 2.58
C SER A 318 -28.43 -17.12 3.41
N VAL A 319 -29.66 -16.74 3.74
CA VAL A 319 -29.96 -15.56 4.57
C VAL A 319 -29.25 -15.68 5.95
N TYR A 320 -29.22 -16.88 6.54
CA TYR A 320 -28.50 -17.10 7.80
C TYR A 320 -27.01 -16.85 7.67
N SER A 321 -26.37 -17.34 6.60
CA SER A 321 -24.97 -17.04 6.33
C SER A 321 -24.74 -15.53 6.15
N ALA A 322 -25.59 -14.87 5.36
CA ALA A 322 -25.49 -13.42 5.14
C ALA A 322 -25.61 -12.63 6.46
N MET A 323 -26.54 -13.01 7.35
CA MET A 323 -26.68 -12.38 8.67
C MET A 323 -25.45 -12.58 9.54
N ILE A 324 -24.86 -13.78 9.56
CA ILE A 324 -23.63 -14.07 10.33
C ILE A 324 -22.45 -13.22 9.79
N PHE A 325 -22.27 -13.20 8.48
CA PHE A 325 -21.18 -12.40 7.88
C PHE A 325 -21.40 -10.90 8.04
N ALA A 326 -22.64 -10.40 8.00
CA ALA A 326 -22.97 -9.02 8.33
C ALA A 326 -22.55 -8.69 9.78
N PHE A 327 -22.98 -9.51 10.74
CA PHE A 327 -22.63 -9.34 12.15
C PHE A 327 -21.10 -9.36 12.39
N LEU A 328 -20.39 -10.34 11.84
CA LEU A 328 -18.93 -10.44 11.96
C LEU A 328 -18.22 -9.23 11.33
N SER A 329 -18.76 -8.70 10.23
CA SER A 329 -18.17 -7.53 9.55
C SER A 329 -18.19 -6.27 10.40
N TYR A 330 -19.18 -6.09 11.28
CA TYR A 330 -19.17 -4.98 12.25
C TYR A 330 -18.02 -5.09 13.27
N PHE A 331 -17.61 -6.30 13.64
CA PHE A 331 -16.53 -6.48 14.62
C PHE A 331 -15.18 -5.99 14.14
N VAL A 332 -14.90 -6.03 12.83
CA VAL A 332 -13.61 -5.53 12.31
C VAL A 332 -13.49 -4.01 12.43
N ALA A 333 -14.59 -3.30 12.55
CA ALA A 333 -14.60 -1.86 12.80
C ALA A 333 -14.03 -1.51 14.19
N VAL A 334 -14.19 -2.38 15.19
CA VAL A 334 -13.73 -2.12 16.56
C VAL A 334 -12.20 -1.93 16.64
N PRO A 335 -11.35 -2.89 16.22
CA PRO A 335 -9.90 -2.68 16.27
C PRO A 335 -9.42 -1.58 15.31
N SER A 336 -10.15 -1.29 14.22
CA SER A 336 -9.86 -0.17 13.34
C SER A 336 -10.14 1.17 14.01
N ALA A 337 -11.27 1.29 14.70
CA ALA A 337 -11.65 2.47 15.48
C ALA A 337 -10.66 2.73 16.64
N ILE A 338 -10.18 1.68 17.33
CA ILE A 338 -9.13 1.81 18.36
C ILE A 338 -7.94 2.58 17.78
N LYS A 339 -7.48 2.28 16.58
CA LYS A 339 -6.35 2.99 15.96
C LYS A 339 -6.68 4.46 15.72
N VAL A 340 -7.80 4.75 15.09
CA VAL A 340 -8.22 6.13 14.78
C VAL A 340 -8.34 6.96 16.05
N PHE A 341 -8.99 6.43 17.09
CA PHE A 341 -9.13 7.13 18.38
C PHE A 341 -7.77 7.34 19.06
N ASN A 342 -6.86 6.37 19.02
CA ASN A 342 -5.55 6.51 19.65
C ASN A 342 -4.65 7.51 18.91
N TRP A 343 -4.69 7.58 17.57
CA TRP A 343 -4.01 8.63 16.81
C TRP A 343 -4.59 10.00 17.13
N THR A 344 -5.91 10.15 17.16
CA THR A 344 -6.58 11.41 17.52
C THR A 344 -6.24 11.83 18.94
N ALA A 345 -6.24 10.89 19.90
CA ALA A 345 -5.83 11.16 21.28
C ALA A 345 -4.35 11.56 21.39
N THR A 346 -3.48 11.01 20.54
CA THR A 346 -2.06 11.41 20.46
C THR A 346 -1.92 12.83 19.94
N LEU A 347 -2.73 13.23 18.95
CA LEU A 347 -2.77 14.57 18.39
C LEU A 347 -3.31 15.61 19.40
N TYR A 348 -4.20 15.20 20.31
CA TYR A 348 -4.80 16.10 21.27
C TYR A 348 -3.75 16.78 22.15
N LYS A 349 -3.78 18.13 22.22
CA LYS A 349 -2.79 18.96 22.92
C LYS A 349 -1.32 18.66 22.52
N ALA A 350 -1.07 18.26 21.28
CA ALA A 350 0.26 18.12 20.75
C ALA A 350 0.72 19.40 20.05
N SER A 351 2.02 19.67 20.12
CA SER A 351 2.66 20.65 19.23
C SER A 351 2.95 19.99 17.88
N VAL A 352 1.98 20.05 16.97
CA VAL A 352 2.06 19.36 15.68
C VAL A 352 2.97 20.12 14.71
N SER A 353 3.96 19.43 14.17
CA SER A 353 4.78 19.94 13.06
C SER A 353 4.08 19.69 11.73
N TRP A 354 3.74 20.77 11.00
CA TRP A 354 2.95 20.75 9.76
C TRP A 354 3.80 20.49 8.51
N GLN A 355 4.69 19.50 8.56
CA GLN A 355 5.50 19.11 7.40
C GLN A 355 4.74 18.08 6.55
N THR A 356 5.17 17.93 5.30
CA THR A 356 4.45 17.15 4.29
C THR A 356 4.05 15.73 4.74
N PRO A 357 4.89 14.91 5.41
CA PRO A 357 4.45 13.59 5.85
C PRO A 357 3.23 13.65 6.77
N MET A 358 3.18 14.66 7.67
CA MET A 358 2.06 14.84 8.58
C MET A 358 0.78 15.28 7.87
N LEU A 359 0.88 16.12 6.83
CA LEU A 359 -0.30 16.50 6.02
C LEU A 359 -0.94 15.29 5.36
N TYR A 360 -0.14 14.40 4.80
CA TYR A 360 -0.65 13.13 4.24
C TYR A 360 -1.31 12.25 5.31
N ILE A 361 -0.75 12.18 6.52
CA ILE A 361 -1.35 11.36 7.60
C ILE A 361 -2.63 11.98 8.16
N LEU A 362 -2.72 13.29 8.26
CA LEU A 362 -3.99 13.94 8.63
C LEU A 362 -5.07 13.67 7.56
N GLY A 363 -4.71 13.75 6.29
CA GLY A 363 -5.56 13.33 5.18
C GLY A 363 -5.97 11.85 5.31
N PHE A 364 -5.01 10.96 5.57
CA PHE A 364 -5.26 9.55 5.82
C PHE A 364 -6.28 9.31 6.94
N ILE A 365 -6.09 9.93 8.10
CA ILE A 365 -6.99 9.73 9.25
C ILE A 365 -8.43 10.15 8.88
N GLY A 366 -8.60 11.31 8.23
CA GLY A 366 -9.92 11.79 7.81
C GLY A 366 -10.57 10.90 6.75
N LEU A 367 -9.85 10.63 5.66
CA LEU A 367 -10.40 9.85 4.53
C LEU A 367 -10.63 8.38 4.91
N PHE A 368 -9.71 7.77 5.66
CA PHE A 368 -9.89 6.42 6.18
C PHE A 368 -11.09 6.32 7.12
N THR A 369 -11.36 7.35 7.93
CA THR A 369 -12.54 7.38 8.81
C THR A 369 -13.83 7.38 7.99
N VAL A 370 -13.92 8.20 6.93
CA VAL A 370 -15.07 8.19 6.01
C VAL A 370 -15.22 6.80 5.35
N GLY A 371 -14.10 6.23 4.86
CA GLY A 371 -14.09 4.89 4.29
C GLY A 371 -14.57 3.82 5.27
N GLY A 372 -14.11 3.86 6.52
CA GLY A 372 -14.51 2.92 7.57
C GLY A 372 -15.99 3.01 7.94
N VAL A 373 -16.51 4.24 8.10
CA VAL A 373 -17.94 4.46 8.39
C VAL A 373 -18.82 3.99 7.22
N THR A 374 -18.44 4.28 5.98
CA THR A 374 -19.19 3.78 4.81
C THR A 374 -19.06 2.26 4.65
N GLY A 375 -18.00 1.64 5.17
CA GLY A 375 -17.87 0.20 5.29
C GLY A 375 -18.89 -0.43 6.25
N LEU A 376 -19.24 0.26 7.34
CA LEU A 376 -20.34 -0.19 8.22
C LEU A 376 -21.69 -0.17 7.50
N PHE A 377 -21.90 0.80 6.60
CA PHE A 377 -23.12 0.82 5.77
C PHE A 377 -23.17 -0.39 4.84
N LEU A 378 -22.07 -0.76 4.19
CA LEU A 378 -21.99 -1.95 3.33
C LEU A 378 -22.03 -3.27 4.13
N ALA A 379 -21.61 -3.28 5.39
CA ALA A 379 -21.77 -4.44 6.26
C ALA A 379 -23.23 -4.67 6.68
N ALA A 380 -24.08 -3.65 6.61
CA ALA A 380 -25.52 -3.75 6.87
C ALA A 380 -26.21 -4.44 5.68
N LEU A 381 -26.55 -5.73 5.84
CA LEU A 381 -27.18 -6.56 4.80
C LEU A 381 -28.34 -5.86 4.10
N GLY A 382 -29.25 -5.24 4.86
CA GLY A 382 -30.42 -4.56 4.31
C GLY A 382 -30.09 -3.32 3.45
N LEU A 383 -28.96 -2.66 3.70
CA LEU A 383 -28.49 -1.53 2.88
C LEU A 383 -27.67 -2.03 1.69
N ASP A 384 -26.78 -3.01 1.90
CA ASP A 384 -25.91 -3.51 0.84
C ASP A 384 -26.68 -4.06 -0.35
N VAL A 385 -27.83 -4.71 -0.12
CA VAL A 385 -28.72 -5.19 -1.19
C VAL A 385 -29.12 -4.07 -2.18
N HIS A 386 -29.20 -2.81 -1.71
CA HIS A 386 -29.57 -1.66 -2.56
C HIS A 386 -28.37 -0.99 -3.22
N VAL A 387 -27.19 -1.04 -2.61
CA VAL A 387 -26.01 -0.30 -3.10
C VAL A 387 -24.90 -1.20 -3.64
N THR A 388 -25.05 -2.52 -3.53
CA THR A 388 -24.09 -3.48 -4.12
C THR A 388 -23.98 -3.25 -5.63
N ASP A 389 -22.77 -3.42 -6.18
CA ASP A 389 -22.45 -3.17 -7.59
C ASP A 389 -22.82 -1.77 -8.12
N THR A 390 -22.99 -0.78 -7.23
CA THR A 390 -23.13 0.63 -7.58
C THR A 390 -21.84 1.41 -7.35
N TYR A 391 -21.83 2.70 -7.72
CA TYR A 391 -20.72 3.61 -7.44
C TYR A 391 -20.51 3.89 -5.93
N PHE A 392 -21.46 3.55 -5.07
CA PHE A 392 -21.27 3.62 -3.61
C PHE A 392 -20.13 2.69 -3.15
N VAL A 393 -20.09 1.47 -3.67
CA VAL A 393 -19.02 0.51 -3.39
C VAL A 393 -17.68 1.04 -3.92
N VAL A 394 -17.69 1.65 -5.12
CA VAL A 394 -16.47 2.24 -5.71
C VAL A 394 -15.93 3.37 -4.84
N ALA A 395 -16.80 4.26 -4.39
CA ALA A 395 -16.41 5.34 -3.47
C ALA A 395 -15.83 4.76 -2.17
N HIS A 396 -16.53 3.81 -1.54
CA HIS A 396 -16.10 3.19 -0.29
C HIS A 396 -14.68 2.63 -0.38
N PHE A 397 -14.41 1.73 -1.32
CA PHE A 397 -13.10 1.08 -1.34
C PHE A 397 -11.98 2.05 -1.78
N HIS A 398 -12.27 3.10 -2.58
CA HIS A 398 -11.28 4.13 -2.85
C HIS A 398 -10.97 4.98 -1.62
N TYR A 399 -11.95 5.30 -0.76
CA TYR A 399 -11.69 5.98 0.52
C TYR A 399 -10.79 5.15 1.44
N ILE A 400 -10.90 3.81 1.43
CA ILE A 400 -10.02 2.92 2.18
C ILE A 400 -8.64 2.77 1.50
N MET A 401 -8.61 2.47 0.19
CA MET A 401 -7.38 2.13 -0.51
C MET A 401 -6.58 3.37 -0.91
N VAL A 402 -7.19 4.35 -1.54
CA VAL A 402 -6.50 5.55 -2.03
C VAL A 402 -6.46 6.61 -0.93
N GLY A 403 -7.58 6.94 -0.33
CA GLY A 403 -7.67 7.83 0.82
C GLY A 403 -6.93 7.30 2.06
N GLY A 404 -6.86 5.97 2.21
CA GLY A 404 -6.09 5.28 3.23
C GLY A 404 -4.69 4.89 2.74
N ALA A 405 -4.54 3.71 2.13
CA ALA A 405 -3.23 3.11 1.87
C ALA A 405 -2.31 3.97 0.99
N VAL A 406 -2.81 4.61 -0.07
CA VAL A 406 -1.97 5.45 -0.94
C VAL A 406 -1.52 6.73 -0.23
N MET A 407 -2.42 7.39 0.52
CA MET A 407 -2.03 8.57 1.33
C MET A 407 -0.92 8.22 2.32
N ALA A 408 -1.04 7.09 3.02
CA ALA A 408 -0.01 6.64 3.95
C ALA A 408 1.28 6.20 3.24
N TYR A 409 1.20 5.59 2.04
CA TYR A 409 2.37 5.29 1.23
C TYR A 409 3.16 6.56 0.90
N PHE A 410 2.48 7.60 0.41
CA PHE A 410 3.13 8.89 0.14
C PHE A 410 3.66 9.54 1.42
N ALA A 411 2.93 9.46 2.54
CA ALA A 411 3.46 9.91 3.83
C ALA A 411 4.77 9.20 4.19
N GLY A 412 4.82 7.88 4.06
CA GLY A 412 6.00 7.07 4.35
C GLY A 412 7.17 7.36 3.41
N VAL A 413 6.90 7.49 2.10
CA VAL A 413 7.94 7.88 1.13
C VAL A 413 8.52 9.24 1.49
N HIS A 414 7.71 10.26 1.78
CA HIS A 414 8.21 11.58 2.20
C HIS A 414 8.95 11.53 3.54
N TYR A 415 8.47 10.75 4.49
CA TYR A 415 9.07 10.61 5.81
C TYR A 415 10.46 9.96 5.74
N TRP A 416 10.60 8.87 4.98
CA TRP A 416 11.85 8.14 4.86
C TRP A 416 12.69 8.49 3.63
N TRP A 417 12.23 9.39 2.74
CA TRP A 417 13.02 9.85 1.59
C TRP A 417 14.40 10.38 1.97
N PRO A 418 14.53 11.23 3.03
CA PRO A 418 15.84 11.67 3.48
C PRO A 418 16.74 10.51 3.92
N LYS A 419 16.18 9.49 4.56
CA LYS A 419 16.91 8.29 4.96
C LYS A 419 17.36 7.49 3.74
N MET A 420 16.49 7.32 2.75
CA MET A 420 16.77 6.54 1.54
C MET A 420 17.84 7.22 0.66
N THR A 421 17.76 8.53 0.49
CA THR A 421 18.54 9.25 -0.54
C THR A 421 19.60 10.19 0.01
N GLY A 422 19.56 10.52 1.29
CA GLY A 422 20.39 11.58 1.89
C GLY A 422 19.99 12.98 1.44
N ARG A 423 18.84 13.15 0.78
CA ARG A 423 18.38 14.42 0.22
C ARG A 423 16.97 14.77 0.69
N MET A 424 16.73 16.08 0.88
CA MET A 424 15.39 16.63 1.11
C MET A 424 14.74 17.00 -0.22
N TYR A 425 13.44 16.75 -0.32
CA TYR A 425 12.59 17.27 -1.40
C TYR A 425 12.17 18.72 -1.12
N PRO A 426 11.69 19.48 -2.13
CA PRO A 426 11.22 20.86 -1.94
C PRO A 426 9.85 20.86 -1.22
N GLU A 427 9.84 21.27 0.03
CA GLU A 427 8.69 21.19 0.94
C GLU A 427 7.43 21.89 0.41
N TRP A 428 7.59 23.05 -0.25
CA TRP A 428 6.46 23.79 -0.80
C TRP A 428 5.69 22.98 -1.88
N TRP A 429 6.43 22.41 -2.84
CA TRP A 429 5.83 21.56 -3.87
C TRP A 429 5.20 20.30 -3.31
N ALA A 430 5.80 19.73 -2.27
CA ALA A 430 5.28 18.55 -1.61
C ALA A 430 3.98 18.84 -0.85
N ARG A 431 3.87 20.00 -0.19
CA ARG A 431 2.61 20.46 0.44
C ARG A 431 1.52 20.71 -0.59
N LEU A 432 1.88 21.37 -1.71
CA LEU A 432 0.94 21.58 -2.82
C LEU A 432 0.41 20.24 -3.37
N ALA A 433 1.28 19.26 -3.58
CA ALA A 433 0.89 17.92 -4.02
C ALA A 433 -0.07 17.27 -3.02
N ALA A 434 0.22 17.32 -1.73
CA ALA A 434 -0.66 16.77 -0.69
C ALA A 434 -2.05 17.42 -0.71
N LEU A 435 -2.11 18.74 -0.88
CA LEU A 435 -3.37 19.49 -0.98
C LEU A 435 -4.16 19.09 -2.23
N LEU A 436 -3.51 19.04 -3.39
CA LEU A 436 -4.15 18.66 -4.66
C LEU A 436 -4.65 17.22 -4.62
N ILE A 437 -3.87 16.30 -4.05
CA ILE A 437 -4.28 14.89 -3.89
C ILE A 437 -5.49 14.82 -2.96
N PHE A 438 -5.49 15.50 -1.82
CA PHE A 438 -6.61 15.48 -0.89
C PHE A 438 -7.88 16.11 -1.50
N ALA A 439 -7.77 17.28 -2.11
CA ALA A 439 -8.92 17.95 -2.73
C ALA A 439 -9.43 17.20 -3.96
N GLY A 440 -8.54 16.80 -4.86
CA GLY A 440 -8.89 16.03 -6.06
C GLY A 440 -9.51 14.69 -5.72
N PHE A 441 -9.01 14.02 -4.67
CA PHE A 441 -9.58 12.76 -4.18
C PHE A 441 -11.05 12.93 -3.75
N ASN A 442 -11.35 13.92 -2.91
CA ASN A 442 -12.72 14.16 -2.44
C ASN A 442 -13.64 14.57 -3.60
N LEU A 443 -13.18 15.44 -4.50
CA LEU A 443 -13.95 15.82 -5.69
C LEU A 443 -14.22 14.64 -6.62
N THR A 444 -13.33 13.65 -6.67
CA THR A 444 -13.51 12.44 -7.47
C THR A 444 -14.50 11.48 -6.84
N PHE A 445 -14.28 11.11 -5.57
CA PHE A 445 -14.94 9.94 -4.98
C PHE A 445 -16.14 10.28 -4.09
N PHE A 446 -16.24 11.49 -3.54
CA PHE A 446 -17.44 11.86 -2.77
C PHE A 446 -18.71 11.91 -3.63
N PRO A 447 -18.71 12.50 -4.85
CA PRO A 447 -19.87 12.44 -5.74
C PRO A 447 -20.29 11.01 -6.10
N GLN A 448 -19.36 10.05 -6.09
CA GLN A 448 -19.66 8.64 -6.38
C GLN A 448 -20.47 7.96 -5.27
N PHE A 449 -20.40 8.41 -4.02
CA PHE A 449 -21.36 7.96 -2.99
C PHE A 449 -22.79 8.34 -3.36
N LEU A 450 -22.99 9.57 -3.84
CA LEU A 450 -24.30 10.05 -4.27
C LEU A 450 -24.77 9.32 -5.52
N LEU A 451 -23.90 9.13 -6.52
CA LEU A 451 -24.21 8.34 -7.73
C LEU A 451 -24.68 6.93 -7.35
N GLY A 452 -23.97 6.26 -6.45
CA GLY A 452 -24.32 4.91 -6.02
C GLY A 452 -25.60 4.86 -5.19
N TYR A 453 -25.79 5.83 -4.29
CA TYR A 453 -27.04 5.95 -3.52
C TYR A 453 -28.26 6.17 -4.41
N LEU A 454 -28.10 6.93 -5.49
CA LEU A 454 -29.14 7.15 -6.52
C LEU A 454 -29.28 5.98 -7.51
N GLY A 455 -28.51 4.91 -7.37
CA GLY A 455 -28.64 3.67 -8.13
C GLY A 455 -27.78 3.58 -9.39
N MET A 456 -26.81 4.47 -9.61
CA MET A 456 -25.90 4.32 -10.76
C MET A 456 -25.02 3.08 -10.61
N PRO A 457 -25.10 2.08 -11.55
CA PRO A 457 -24.27 0.89 -11.48
C PRO A 457 -22.80 1.19 -11.81
N ARG A 458 -21.89 0.44 -11.26
CA ARG A 458 -20.46 0.49 -11.62
C ARG A 458 -20.16 -0.33 -12.87
N ARG A 459 -19.02 -0.06 -13.52
CA ARG A 459 -18.50 -0.80 -14.68
C ARG A 459 -19.26 -0.59 -15.99
N TYR A 460 -20.08 0.43 -16.10
CA TYR A 460 -20.80 0.79 -17.32
C TYR A 460 -20.13 1.99 -17.99
N HIS A 461 -19.97 1.96 -19.31
CA HIS A 461 -19.39 3.05 -20.10
C HIS A 461 -20.42 4.15 -20.44
N ALA A 462 -21.70 3.83 -20.32
CA ALA A 462 -22.81 4.75 -20.54
C ALA A 462 -23.71 4.77 -19.30
N TYR A 463 -24.44 5.87 -19.08
CA TYR A 463 -25.29 6.06 -17.91
C TYR A 463 -26.49 6.99 -18.23
N ALA A 464 -27.50 6.97 -17.37
CA ALA A 464 -28.67 7.83 -17.52
C ALA A 464 -28.32 9.33 -17.34
N PRO A 465 -28.89 10.25 -18.17
CA PRO A 465 -28.50 11.67 -18.20
C PRO A 465 -28.56 12.39 -16.84
N GLU A 466 -29.45 11.98 -15.93
CA GLU A 466 -29.55 12.54 -14.58
C GLU A 466 -28.26 12.42 -13.75
N PHE A 467 -27.39 11.49 -14.06
CA PHE A 467 -26.10 11.29 -13.36
C PHE A 467 -24.97 12.16 -13.90
N GLN A 468 -25.18 12.93 -14.99
CA GLN A 468 -24.10 13.63 -15.68
C GLN A 468 -23.37 14.64 -14.80
N VAL A 469 -24.09 15.47 -14.05
CA VAL A 469 -23.47 16.52 -13.21
C VAL A 469 -22.47 15.92 -12.22
N LEU A 470 -22.86 14.85 -11.53
CA LEU A 470 -21.98 14.18 -10.56
C LEU A 470 -20.80 13.47 -11.23
N ASN A 471 -20.99 12.93 -12.44
CA ASN A 471 -19.89 12.34 -13.22
C ASN A 471 -18.90 13.40 -13.71
N VAL A 472 -19.37 14.56 -14.17
CA VAL A 472 -18.49 15.69 -14.55
C VAL A 472 -17.69 16.19 -13.35
N MET A 473 -18.32 16.35 -12.17
CA MET A 473 -17.61 16.70 -10.93
C MET A 473 -16.52 15.68 -10.58
N SER A 474 -16.86 14.37 -10.65
CA SER A 474 -15.93 13.28 -10.38
C SER A 474 -14.77 13.28 -11.37
N SER A 475 -14.99 13.56 -12.66
CA SER A 475 -13.94 13.62 -13.68
C SER A 475 -13.04 14.85 -13.54
N ALA A 476 -13.61 16.01 -13.19
CA ALA A 476 -12.84 17.20 -12.84
C ALA A 476 -11.93 16.94 -11.63
N GLY A 477 -12.47 16.29 -10.60
CA GLY A 477 -11.68 15.85 -9.43
C GLY A 477 -10.54 14.92 -9.82
N ALA A 478 -10.78 13.95 -10.70
CA ALA A 478 -9.76 13.01 -11.18
C ALA A 478 -8.61 13.71 -11.92
N SER A 479 -8.88 14.79 -12.65
CA SER A 479 -7.87 15.61 -13.31
C SER A 479 -6.98 16.33 -12.29
N VAL A 480 -7.57 16.89 -11.23
CA VAL A 480 -6.81 17.51 -10.13
C VAL A 480 -5.98 16.47 -9.38
N LEU A 481 -6.55 15.28 -9.15
CA LEU A 481 -5.88 14.17 -8.48
C LEU A 481 -4.68 13.67 -9.30
N ALA A 482 -4.83 13.52 -10.61
CA ALA A 482 -3.76 13.13 -11.52
C ALA A 482 -2.60 14.13 -11.50
N LEU A 483 -2.90 15.44 -11.54
CA LEU A 483 -1.90 16.49 -11.38
C LEU A 483 -1.18 16.36 -10.02
N GLY A 484 -1.95 16.14 -8.94
CA GLY A 484 -1.41 15.94 -7.59
C GLY A 484 -0.42 14.79 -7.51
N TYR A 485 -0.68 13.66 -8.17
CA TYR A 485 0.23 12.50 -8.19
C TYR A 485 1.43 12.67 -9.14
N THR A 486 1.34 13.55 -10.14
CA THR A 486 2.46 13.83 -11.03
C THR A 486 3.57 14.64 -10.34
N LEU A 487 3.20 15.55 -9.44
CA LEU A 487 4.17 16.40 -8.74
C LEU A 487 5.21 15.62 -7.92
N PRO A 488 4.85 14.61 -7.09
CA PRO A 488 5.83 13.77 -6.37
C PRO A 488 6.85 13.13 -7.29
N LEU A 489 6.44 12.61 -8.43
CA LEU A 489 7.35 12.02 -9.40
C LEU A 489 8.41 13.05 -9.85
N ILE A 490 7.98 14.26 -10.17
CA ILE A 490 8.88 15.32 -10.65
C ILE A 490 9.84 15.76 -9.55
N TYR A 491 9.34 16.13 -8.38
CA TYR A 491 10.21 16.71 -7.36
C TYR A 491 11.07 15.67 -6.63
N PHE A 492 10.67 14.40 -6.53
CA PHE A 492 11.56 13.38 -6.00
C PHE A 492 12.75 13.14 -6.92
N ILE A 493 12.53 12.99 -8.23
CA ILE A 493 13.62 12.87 -9.21
C ILE A 493 14.52 14.12 -9.17
N TRP A 494 13.93 15.32 -9.17
CA TRP A 494 14.67 16.57 -9.06
C TRP A 494 15.52 16.61 -7.77
N SER A 495 14.98 16.14 -6.66
CA SER A 495 15.65 16.19 -5.36
C SER A 495 16.90 15.30 -5.28
N LEU A 496 16.98 14.24 -6.07
CA LEU A 496 18.18 13.38 -6.13
C LEU A 496 19.43 14.15 -6.51
N LYS A 497 19.30 15.20 -7.33
CA LYS A 497 20.42 16.04 -7.79
C LYS A 497 20.47 17.37 -7.05
N PHE A 498 19.34 18.04 -6.89
CA PHE A 498 19.27 19.45 -6.46
C PHE A 498 18.70 19.61 -5.03
N GLY A 499 18.22 18.54 -4.41
CA GLY A 499 17.70 18.57 -3.06
C GLY A 499 18.79 18.91 -2.03
N ARG A 500 18.40 19.66 -0.98
CA ARG A 500 19.29 19.93 0.15
C ARG A 500 19.75 18.62 0.79
N ILE A 501 21.02 18.56 1.19
CA ILE A 501 21.56 17.40 1.94
C ILE A 501 20.78 17.28 3.24
N ALA A 502 20.27 16.08 3.52
CA ALA A 502 19.61 15.75 4.76
C ALA A 502 20.65 15.28 5.79
N GLY A 503 20.47 15.66 7.05
CA GLY A 503 21.18 15.05 8.15
C GLY A 503 20.71 13.61 8.42
N PRO A 504 21.32 12.91 9.37
CA PRO A 504 20.92 11.55 9.72
C PRO A 504 19.48 11.47 10.24
N ASN A 505 19.00 12.52 10.91
CA ASN A 505 17.64 12.59 11.49
C ASN A 505 17.02 13.99 11.30
N PRO A 506 16.52 14.34 10.13
CA PRO A 506 16.00 15.67 9.83
C PRO A 506 14.70 16.01 10.56
N TRP A 507 14.03 15.01 11.14
CA TRP A 507 12.74 15.17 11.81
C TRP A 507 12.85 15.25 13.34
N GLY A 508 14.01 14.94 13.92
CA GLY A 508 14.16 14.72 15.37
C GLY A 508 13.29 13.56 15.84
N ALA A 509 13.13 12.54 15.02
CA ALA A 509 12.33 11.37 15.31
C ALA A 509 13.10 10.36 16.16
N VAL A 510 12.38 9.49 16.89
CA VAL A 510 12.96 8.39 17.64
C VAL A 510 12.70 7.08 16.91
N GLY A 511 13.75 6.27 16.78
CA GLY A 511 13.73 4.99 16.09
C GLY A 511 15.15 4.60 15.69
N LEU A 512 15.45 3.30 15.62
CA LEU A 512 16.79 2.84 15.27
C LEU A 512 17.20 3.27 13.86
N GLU A 513 16.24 3.37 12.93
CA GLU A 513 16.48 3.85 11.57
C GLU A 513 17.07 5.27 11.53
N TRP A 514 16.84 6.08 12.57
CA TRP A 514 17.34 7.46 12.65
C TRP A 514 18.68 7.57 13.37
N THR A 515 19.21 6.48 13.94
CA THR A 515 20.53 6.46 14.60
C THR A 515 21.70 6.15 13.65
N THR A 516 21.41 5.77 12.41
CA THR A 516 22.42 5.54 11.36
C THR A 516 22.42 6.69 10.33
N THR A 517 23.47 6.74 9.49
CA THR A 517 23.62 7.79 8.45
C THR A 517 22.48 7.80 7.44
N SER A 518 22.35 8.90 6.71
CA SER A 518 21.42 9.06 5.59
C SER A 518 22.19 9.43 4.32
N PRO A 519 22.34 8.54 3.33
CA PRO A 519 21.87 7.13 3.27
C PRO A 519 22.58 6.20 4.25
N PRO A 520 21.96 5.05 4.64
CA PRO A 520 22.59 4.09 5.53
C PRO A 520 23.72 3.32 4.85
N PRO A 521 24.71 2.79 5.61
CA PRO A 521 25.71 1.87 5.07
C PRO A 521 25.05 0.56 4.60
N THR A 522 25.80 -0.25 3.83
CA THR A 522 25.32 -1.54 3.30
C THR A 522 24.87 -2.47 4.42
N GLU A 523 25.57 -2.51 5.54
CA GLU A 523 25.23 -3.33 6.71
C GLU A 523 24.31 -2.63 7.72
N ASN A 524 23.67 -1.51 7.38
CA ASN A 524 22.76 -0.70 8.20
C ASN A 524 23.43 -0.02 9.39
N PHE A 525 24.22 -0.74 10.18
CA PHE A 525 24.87 -0.26 11.39
C PHE A 525 26.32 -0.77 11.44
N HIS A 526 27.26 0.06 11.88
CA HIS A 526 28.66 -0.36 12.11
C HIS A 526 28.72 -1.38 13.25
N GLU A 527 27.98 -1.14 14.32
CA GLU A 527 27.83 -2.04 15.47
C GLU A 527 26.34 -2.34 15.70
N THR A 528 26.04 -3.54 16.21
CA THR A 528 24.66 -3.90 16.52
C THR A 528 24.13 -3.01 17.65
N PRO A 529 23.07 -2.25 17.43
CA PRO A 529 22.52 -1.38 18.47
C PRO A 529 21.95 -2.19 19.64
N VAL A 530 21.99 -1.61 20.84
CA VAL A 530 21.37 -2.18 22.05
C VAL A 530 20.23 -1.26 22.50
N VAL A 531 19.02 -1.79 22.63
CA VAL A 531 17.82 -1.01 22.97
C VAL A 531 17.52 -1.14 24.45
N SER A 532 17.58 -0.01 25.17
CA SER A 532 17.22 0.07 26.60
C SER A 532 15.97 0.90 26.88
N TRP A 533 15.39 1.55 25.86
CA TRP A 533 14.23 2.43 25.97
C TRP A 533 12.93 1.79 25.42
N ASP A 534 11.79 2.29 25.86
CA ASP A 534 10.48 1.88 25.33
C ASP A 534 10.20 2.53 23.97
N ALA A 535 9.27 1.92 23.20
CA ALA A 535 8.84 2.48 21.93
C ALA A 535 8.30 3.92 22.12
N TYR A 536 8.78 4.85 21.28
CA TYR A 536 8.41 6.26 21.26
C TYR A 536 8.72 7.02 22.58
N ASP A 537 9.66 6.53 23.37
CA ASP A 537 10.14 7.26 24.55
C ASP A 537 11.25 8.24 24.14
N TYR A 538 10.83 9.45 23.77
CA TYR A 538 11.71 10.52 23.29
C TYR A 538 12.82 10.88 24.30
N PRO A 539 12.51 11.18 25.60
CA PRO A 539 13.52 11.52 26.58
C PRO A 539 14.54 10.39 26.80
N ALA A 540 14.08 9.15 26.92
CA ALA A 540 14.96 8.02 27.21
C ALA A 540 15.89 7.70 26.03
N MET A 541 15.39 7.77 24.80
CA MET A 541 16.20 7.54 23.62
C MET A 541 17.25 8.62 23.41
N LEU A 542 16.88 9.90 23.48
CA LEU A 542 17.82 11.02 23.31
C LEU A 542 18.97 10.93 24.31
N LYS A 543 18.65 10.59 25.57
CA LYS A 543 19.66 10.36 26.60
C LYS A 543 20.58 9.17 26.27
N ALA A 544 20.02 8.07 25.72
CA ALA A 544 20.78 6.87 25.39
C ALA A 544 21.72 7.08 24.19
N VAL A 545 21.36 7.97 23.26
CA VAL A 545 22.16 8.28 22.05
C VAL A 545 23.17 9.42 22.30
N GLY A 546 23.17 10.01 23.51
CA GLY A 546 24.10 11.07 23.89
C GLY A 546 23.75 12.47 23.36
N GLU A 547 22.55 12.66 22.83
CA GLU A 547 22.04 13.98 22.46
C GLU A 547 21.49 14.65 23.72
N THR A 548 22.20 15.65 24.25
CA THR A 548 21.68 16.53 25.28
C THR A 548 20.56 17.39 24.70
N GLN A 549 19.40 17.40 25.36
CA GLN A 549 18.28 18.26 25.00
C GLN A 549 18.66 19.74 25.22
N ASP A 550 18.88 20.48 24.15
CA ASP A 550 18.49 21.88 24.08
C ASP A 550 17.11 21.93 23.39
N VAL A 551 16.05 21.88 24.18
CA VAL A 551 14.65 22.04 23.74
C VAL A 551 14.17 23.41 24.17
#